data_39b082a7b2036531f51cec445a69aedc
#
_entry.id   39b082a7b2036531f51cec445a69aedc
#
_cell.length_a   1.000
_cell.length_b   1.000
_cell.length_c   1.000
_cell.angle_alpha   90.00
_cell.angle_beta   90.00
_cell.angle_gamma   90.00
#
_symmetry.space_group_name_H-M   'P 1'
#
loop_
_entity.id
_entity.type
_entity.pdbx_description
1 polymer ?
#
loop_
_entity_poly.entity_id
_entity_poly.type
_entity_poly.pdbx_seq_one_letter_code
_entity_poly.pdbx_strand_id
1 'polypeptide(L)'
;MKVLIVDDDFFITTALKTILEADPEIQVCGSGKNGKEAISLYDSLHPDILLMDIRMEEMDGLAASKEILSRYPQARILLLTTFPDDEYIIQALKLGAKGYLLKQDYNSIIPALKAIYSGQTVYGSEITAKLPGLLTSQKSFPWEDYHIGPRELEVIDLVAQGLSNKEIAGKLYLSEGTVRNYLSAILEKLELRDRTQLAVFYLRNLGGLSL
;
A
#
# COMPACT_ATOMS: atom_id res chain seq x y z
N MET A 1 12.21 16.41 19.46
CA MET A 1 11.77 16.22 18.07
C MET A 1 10.44 16.92 17.80
N LYS A 2 10.27 17.47 16.59
CA LYS A 2 9.05 18.17 16.18
C LYS A 2 8.07 17.18 15.54
N VAL A 3 6.85 17.12 16.07
CA VAL A 3 5.79 16.24 15.56
C VAL A 3 4.62 17.07 15.04
N LEU A 4 4.21 16.82 13.81
CA LEU A 4 2.97 17.33 13.23
C LEU A 4 1.88 16.28 13.41
N ILE A 5 0.70 16.65 13.95
CA ILE A 5 -0.44 15.76 14.16
C ILE A 5 -1.51 16.10 13.13
N VAL A 6 -2.05 15.10 12.41
CA VAL A 6 -3.18 15.30 11.50
C VAL A 6 -4.23 14.23 11.71
N ASP A 7 -5.42 14.65 12.09
CA ASP A 7 -6.58 13.79 12.37
C ASP A 7 -7.84 14.65 12.27
N ASP A 8 -8.90 14.15 11.64
CA ASP A 8 -10.16 14.89 11.48
C ASP A 8 -11.00 14.95 12.76
N ASP A 9 -10.68 14.12 13.76
CA ASP A 9 -11.27 14.16 15.07
C ASP A 9 -10.49 15.11 16.01
N PHE A 10 -11.14 16.23 16.35
CA PHE A 10 -10.60 17.23 17.26
C PHE A 10 -10.25 16.68 18.65
N PHE A 11 -11.05 15.74 19.18
CA PHE A 11 -10.77 15.17 20.51
C PHE A 11 -9.53 14.29 20.47
N ILE A 12 -9.36 13.50 19.40
CA ILE A 12 -8.16 12.67 19.20
C ILE A 12 -6.93 13.56 19.07
N THR A 13 -6.99 14.59 18.23
CA THR A 13 -5.88 15.54 18.06
C THR A 13 -5.48 16.19 19.38
N THR A 14 -6.45 16.62 20.20
CA THR A 14 -6.20 17.24 21.50
C THR A 14 -5.60 16.25 22.51
N ALA A 15 -6.12 15.01 22.53
CA ALA A 15 -5.60 13.96 23.41
C ALA A 15 -4.16 13.59 23.02
N LEU A 16 -3.90 13.37 21.74
CA LEU A 16 -2.56 13.07 21.21
C LEU A 16 -1.58 14.18 21.56
N LYS A 17 -1.96 15.45 21.36
CA LYS A 17 -1.13 16.59 21.75
C LYS A 17 -0.77 16.54 23.22
N THR A 18 -1.74 16.36 24.09
CA THR A 18 -1.53 16.28 25.55
C THR A 18 -0.60 15.13 25.93
N ILE A 19 -0.80 13.94 25.33
CA ILE A 19 0.03 12.76 25.58
C ILE A 19 1.46 13.00 25.12
N LEU A 20 1.64 13.54 23.91
CA LEU A 20 2.96 13.73 23.32
C LEU A 20 3.76 14.81 24.04
N GLU A 21 3.14 15.94 24.41
CA GLU A 21 3.79 17.05 25.12
C GLU A 21 4.09 16.73 26.59
N ALA A 22 3.59 15.61 27.13
CA ALA A 22 4.02 15.10 28.44
C ALA A 22 5.47 14.56 28.39
N ASP A 23 6.00 14.22 27.22
CA ASP A 23 7.39 13.86 27.04
C ASP A 23 8.20 15.11 26.62
N PRO A 24 9.19 15.55 27.44
CA PRO A 24 9.94 16.80 27.20
C PRO A 24 10.77 16.76 25.90
N GLU A 25 11.01 15.60 25.31
CA GLU A 25 11.75 15.46 24.06
C GLU A 25 10.87 15.68 22.82
N ILE A 26 9.53 15.76 23.01
CA ILE A 26 8.56 15.89 21.92
C ILE A 26 7.93 17.28 21.97
N GLN A 27 7.94 17.96 20.83
CA GLN A 27 7.22 19.21 20.62
C GLN A 27 6.21 19.04 19.50
N VAL A 28 4.94 19.25 19.77
CA VAL A 28 3.92 19.32 18.74
C VAL A 28 4.03 20.67 18.03
N CYS A 29 4.49 20.66 16.78
CA CYS A 29 4.75 21.89 16.01
C CYS A 29 3.51 22.41 15.26
N GLY A 30 2.45 21.59 15.16
CA GLY A 30 1.21 21.97 14.49
C GLY A 30 0.20 20.83 14.49
N SER A 31 -1.04 21.16 14.10
CA SER A 31 -2.09 20.17 13.89
C SER A 31 -2.94 20.54 12.68
N GLY A 32 -3.41 19.51 11.94
CA GLY A 32 -4.31 19.62 10.80
C GLY A 32 -5.45 18.61 10.90
N LYS A 33 -6.46 18.75 10.04
CA LYS A 33 -7.69 17.94 10.08
C LYS A 33 -7.93 17.10 8.82
N ASN A 34 -7.09 17.20 7.78
CA ASN A 34 -7.20 16.42 6.54
C ASN A 34 -5.86 16.35 5.81
N GLY A 35 -5.79 15.54 4.76
CA GLY A 35 -4.57 15.35 3.99
C GLY A 35 -4.06 16.59 3.27
N LYS A 36 -4.95 17.52 2.86
CA LYS A 36 -4.53 18.77 2.22
C LYS A 36 -3.81 19.68 3.21
N GLU A 37 -4.36 19.79 4.43
CA GLU A 37 -3.70 20.50 5.52
C GLU A 37 -2.39 19.84 5.92
N ALA A 38 -2.33 18.49 5.94
CA ALA A 38 -1.10 17.76 6.20
C ALA A 38 0.02 18.18 5.25
N ILE A 39 -0.24 18.23 3.93
CA ILE A 39 0.73 18.64 2.91
C ILE A 39 1.18 20.08 3.14
N SER A 40 0.24 21.01 3.29
CA SER A 40 0.54 22.44 3.49
C SER A 40 1.34 22.70 4.76
N LEU A 41 0.97 22.04 5.87
CA LEU A 41 1.67 22.16 7.14
C LEU A 41 3.04 21.49 7.10
N TYR A 42 3.17 20.35 6.40
CA TYR A 42 4.46 19.71 6.21
C TYR A 42 5.44 20.61 5.46
N ASP A 43 4.97 21.22 4.36
CA ASP A 43 5.74 22.16 3.55
C ASP A 43 6.20 23.40 4.35
N SER A 44 5.41 23.86 5.31
CA SER A 44 5.73 25.08 6.08
C SER A 44 6.51 24.83 7.36
N LEU A 45 6.25 23.71 8.05
CA LEU A 45 6.79 23.43 9.38
C LEU A 45 8.00 22.50 9.38
N HIS A 46 8.19 21.73 8.30
CA HIS A 46 9.24 20.73 8.18
C HIS A 46 9.40 19.88 9.46
N PRO A 47 8.34 19.11 9.85
CA PRO A 47 8.39 18.31 11.06
C PRO A 47 9.41 17.18 10.94
N ASP A 48 9.93 16.72 12.07
CA ASP A 48 10.77 15.52 12.14
C ASP A 48 9.95 14.26 11.84
N ILE A 49 8.68 14.25 12.32
CA ILE A 49 7.73 13.15 12.10
C ILE A 49 6.33 13.74 11.87
N LEU A 50 5.62 13.18 10.89
CA LEU A 50 4.19 13.37 10.68
C LEU A 50 3.45 12.18 11.29
N LEU A 51 2.60 12.46 12.30
CA LEU A 51 1.66 11.52 12.88
C LEU A 51 0.29 11.79 12.27
N MET A 52 -0.25 10.85 11.48
CA MET A 52 -1.41 11.14 10.65
C MET A 52 -2.41 9.99 10.65
N ASP A 53 -3.69 10.34 10.80
CA ASP A 53 -4.77 9.40 10.54
C ASP A 53 -4.85 9.00 9.07
N ILE A 54 -5.32 7.79 8.83
CA ILE A 54 -5.55 7.30 7.46
C ILE A 54 -6.89 7.80 6.94
N ARG A 55 -7.97 7.67 7.72
CA ARG A 55 -9.33 7.95 7.26
C ARG A 55 -9.74 9.37 7.63
N MET A 56 -9.60 10.28 6.71
CA MET A 56 -9.99 11.68 6.86
C MET A 56 -10.84 12.14 5.67
N GLU A 57 -11.68 13.12 5.91
CA GLU A 57 -12.46 13.77 4.84
C GLU A 57 -11.56 14.53 3.85
N GLU A 58 -12.08 14.83 2.65
CA GLU A 58 -11.45 15.54 1.54
C GLU A 58 -10.21 14.85 0.95
N MET A 59 -9.24 14.43 1.74
CA MET A 59 -8.04 13.72 1.33
C MET A 59 -7.60 12.81 2.47
N ASP A 60 -7.49 11.52 2.21
CA ASP A 60 -7.04 10.54 3.17
C ASP A 60 -5.52 10.61 3.43
N GLY A 61 -5.09 9.95 4.52
CA GLY A 61 -3.69 9.98 4.94
C GLY A 61 -2.76 9.24 3.99
N LEU A 62 -3.23 8.25 3.22
CA LEU A 62 -2.39 7.54 2.24
C LEU A 62 -2.12 8.40 1.01
N ALA A 63 -3.14 9.10 0.51
CA ALA A 63 -2.98 10.04 -0.59
C ALA A 63 -2.05 11.20 -0.19
N ALA A 64 -2.22 11.75 1.02
CA ALA A 64 -1.32 12.76 1.56
C ALA A 64 0.10 12.26 1.74
N SER A 65 0.27 11.03 2.26
CA SER A 65 1.60 10.40 2.41
C SER A 65 2.31 10.24 1.07
N LYS A 66 1.58 9.80 0.03
CA LYS A 66 2.13 9.67 -1.33
C LYS A 66 2.66 10.99 -1.86
N GLU A 67 1.89 12.06 -1.71
CA GLU A 67 2.25 13.39 -2.16
C GLU A 67 3.45 13.94 -1.37
N ILE A 68 3.44 13.80 -0.04
CA ILE A 68 4.56 14.25 0.81
C ILE A 68 5.83 13.47 0.47
N LEU A 69 5.78 12.14 0.36
CA LEU A 69 6.94 11.31 0.07
C LEU A 69 7.48 11.54 -1.35
N SER A 70 6.64 11.93 -2.31
CA SER A 70 7.09 12.31 -3.65
C SER A 70 7.96 13.58 -3.65
N ARG A 71 7.65 14.54 -2.77
CA ARG A 71 8.41 15.79 -2.60
C ARG A 71 9.56 15.64 -1.61
N TYR A 72 9.34 14.86 -0.56
CA TYR A 72 10.26 14.64 0.55
C TYR A 72 10.52 13.14 0.77
N PRO A 73 11.37 12.49 -0.03
CA PRO A 73 11.59 11.03 0.05
C PRO A 73 12.10 10.53 1.40
N GLN A 74 12.65 11.43 2.23
CA GLN A 74 13.13 11.11 3.60
C GLN A 74 12.10 11.44 4.69
N ALA A 75 10.88 11.84 4.33
CA ALA A 75 9.83 12.13 5.30
C ALA A 75 9.54 10.91 6.18
N ARG A 76 9.42 11.15 7.48
CA ARG A 76 9.03 10.11 8.44
C ARG A 76 7.56 10.26 8.75
N ILE A 77 6.78 9.28 8.30
CA ILE A 77 5.33 9.27 8.46
C ILE A 77 4.96 8.06 9.31
N LEU A 78 4.27 8.32 10.45
CA LEU A 78 3.60 7.32 11.27
C LEU A 78 2.10 7.44 11.03
N LEU A 79 1.53 6.39 10.44
CA LEU A 79 0.10 6.33 10.18
C LEU A 79 -0.64 5.73 11.38
N LEU A 80 -1.78 6.31 11.70
CA LEU A 80 -2.72 5.81 12.70
C LEU A 80 -3.99 5.32 12.02
N THR A 81 -4.64 4.34 12.61
CA THR A 81 -5.96 3.87 12.16
C THR A 81 -6.77 3.32 13.33
N THR A 82 -8.08 3.36 13.20
CA THR A 82 -8.98 2.71 14.16
C THR A 82 -9.08 1.21 13.91
N PHE A 83 -9.03 0.79 12.62
CA PHE A 83 -9.17 -0.61 12.21
C PHE A 83 -8.05 -1.03 11.26
N PRO A 84 -7.44 -2.22 11.45
CA PRO A 84 -6.37 -2.73 10.61
C PRO A 84 -6.96 -3.30 9.30
N ASP A 85 -7.20 -2.43 8.32
CA ASP A 85 -7.63 -2.81 6.98
C ASP A 85 -6.42 -3.28 6.16
N ASP A 86 -6.53 -4.47 5.57
CA ASP A 86 -5.43 -5.11 4.85
C ASP A 86 -4.95 -4.29 3.64
N GLU A 87 -5.88 -3.64 2.95
CA GLU A 87 -5.55 -2.80 1.80
C GLU A 87 -4.73 -1.56 2.20
N TYR A 88 -5.11 -0.92 3.31
CA TYR A 88 -4.37 0.22 3.84
C TYR A 88 -2.98 -0.17 4.35
N ILE A 89 -2.85 -1.34 4.99
CA ILE A 89 -1.55 -1.87 5.42
C ILE A 89 -0.62 -2.05 4.21
N ILE A 90 -1.11 -2.72 3.15
CA ILE A 90 -0.33 -2.94 1.92
C ILE A 90 0.09 -1.61 1.27
N GLN A 91 -0.82 -0.65 1.19
CA GLN A 91 -0.52 0.65 0.60
C GLN A 91 0.51 1.42 1.43
N ALA A 92 0.38 1.46 2.77
CA ALA A 92 1.33 2.11 3.66
C ALA A 92 2.75 1.52 3.53
N LEU A 93 2.85 0.18 3.43
CA LEU A 93 4.12 -0.52 3.20
C LEU A 93 4.73 -0.14 1.85
N LYS A 94 3.95 -0.17 0.77
CA LYS A 94 4.40 0.20 -0.58
C LYS A 94 4.87 1.65 -0.68
N LEU A 95 4.22 2.56 0.03
CA LEU A 95 4.61 3.97 0.10
C LEU A 95 5.90 4.20 0.89
N GLY A 96 6.30 3.24 1.73
CA GLY A 96 7.48 3.38 2.58
C GLY A 96 7.23 4.21 3.85
N ALA A 97 5.98 4.25 4.34
CA ALA A 97 5.67 4.82 5.64
C ALA A 97 6.55 4.21 6.73
N LYS A 98 7.03 5.02 7.66
CA LYS A 98 7.95 4.58 8.71
C LYS A 98 7.25 3.96 9.91
N GLY A 99 5.93 4.05 9.96
CA GLY A 99 5.17 3.38 10.99
C GLY A 99 3.69 3.27 10.65
N TYR A 100 3.06 2.27 11.31
CA TYR A 100 1.62 2.03 11.23
C TYR A 100 1.14 1.44 12.55
N LEU A 101 0.27 2.14 13.27
CA LEU A 101 -0.26 1.76 14.57
C LEU A 101 -1.78 1.87 14.61
N LEU A 102 -2.39 1.18 15.56
CA LEU A 102 -3.79 1.38 15.91
C LEU A 102 -3.95 2.58 16.86
N LYS A 103 -4.96 3.42 16.64
CA LYS A 103 -5.28 4.57 17.51
C LYS A 103 -5.50 4.20 18.98
N GLN A 104 -5.99 2.99 19.24
CA GLN A 104 -6.23 2.48 20.60
C GLN A 104 -4.96 2.10 21.35
N ASP A 105 -3.82 1.96 20.67
CA ASP A 105 -2.55 1.60 21.30
C ASP A 105 -1.74 2.85 21.68
N TYR A 106 -2.34 3.70 22.53
CA TYR A 106 -1.75 4.98 22.95
C TYR A 106 -0.38 4.83 23.61
N ASN A 107 -0.16 3.73 24.33
CA ASN A 107 1.10 3.48 25.03
C ASN A 107 2.27 3.23 24.06
N SER A 108 1.98 2.80 22.85
CA SER A 108 3.00 2.53 21.84
C SER A 108 3.38 3.74 21.00
N ILE A 109 2.61 4.84 21.03
CA ILE A 109 2.83 6.00 20.14
C ILE A 109 4.17 6.69 20.45
N ILE A 110 4.45 7.06 21.70
CA ILE A 110 5.71 7.72 22.08
C ILE A 110 6.93 6.83 21.78
N PRO A 111 6.96 5.55 22.21
CA PRO A 111 8.04 4.63 21.81
C PRO A 111 8.23 4.52 20.29
N ALA A 112 7.15 4.45 19.53
CA ALA A 112 7.21 4.38 18.07
C ALA A 112 7.79 5.64 17.45
N LEU A 113 7.39 6.83 17.90
CA LEU A 113 7.95 8.09 17.44
C LEU A 113 9.45 8.18 17.71
N LYS A 114 9.93 7.77 18.88
CA LYS A 114 11.36 7.74 19.23
C LYS A 114 12.13 6.75 18.36
N ALA A 115 11.57 5.56 18.11
CA ALA A 115 12.17 4.56 17.23
C ALA A 115 12.25 5.06 15.77
N ILE A 116 11.18 5.67 15.25
CA ILE A 116 11.14 6.25 13.91
C ILE A 116 12.14 7.43 13.79
N TYR A 117 12.23 8.25 14.83
CA TYR A 117 13.19 9.36 14.86
C TYR A 117 14.64 8.86 14.78
N SER A 118 14.93 7.72 15.42
CA SER A 118 16.24 7.04 15.35
C SER A 118 16.48 6.28 14.03
N GLY A 119 15.50 6.28 13.10
CA GLY A 119 15.65 5.65 11.76
C GLY A 119 15.05 4.26 11.65
N GLN A 120 14.37 3.74 12.68
CA GLN A 120 13.68 2.44 12.62
C GLN A 120 12.32 2.56 11.93
N THR A 121 11.76 1.40 11.56
CA THR A 121 10.39 1.29 11.06
C THR A 121 9.56 0.52 12.10
N VAL A 122 8.36 0.99 12.42
CA VAL A 122 7.54 0.45 13.51
C VAL A 122 6.16 0.06 13.03
N TYR A 123 5.78 -1.20 13.22
CA TYR A 123 4.43 -1.70 12.97
C TYR A 123 3.86 -2.28 14.26
N GLY A 124 2.62 -1.93 14.58
CA GLY A 124 1.93 -2.49 15.75
C GLY A 124 1.81 -4.01 15.66
N SER A 125 1.64 -4.67 16.82
CA SER A 125 1.56 -6.13 16.91
C SER A 125 0.47 -6.74 16.03
N GLU A 126 -0.71 -6.12 15.99
CA GLU A 126 -1.83 -6.57 15.15
C GLU A 126 -1.52 -6.43 13.66
N ILE A 127 -0.80 -5.38 13.27
CA ILE A 127 -0.35 -5.18 11.89
C ILE A 127 0.70 -6.23 11.53
N THR A 128 1.68 -6.45 12.41
CA THR A 128 2.74 -7.43 12.20
C THR A 128 2.20 -8.85 12.08
N ALA A 129 1.16 -9.21 12.86
CA ALA A 129 0.49 -10.50 12.78
C ALA A 129 -0.18 -10.76 11.42
N LYS A 130 -0.63 -9.72 10.73
CA LYS A 130 -1.24 -9.80 9.40
C LYS A 130 -0.22 -9.87 8.26
N LEU A 131 1.00 -9.35 8.45
CA LEU A 131 2.00 -9.26 7.38
C LEU A 131 2.29 -10.58 6.67
N PRO A 132 2.45 -11.74 7.34
CA PRO A 132 2.67 -13.01 6.63
C PRO A 132 1.54 -13.35 5.66
N GLY A 133 0.29 -13.17 6.08
CA GLY A 133 -0.87 -13.37 5.21
C GLY A 133 -0.92 -12.39 4.04
N LEU A 134 -0.58 -11.12 4.27
CA LEU A 134 -0.59 -10.07 3.26
C LEU A 134 0.55 -10.22 2.24
N LEU A 135 1.71 -10.70 2.67
CA LEU A 135 2.86 -10.95 1.79
C LEU A 135 2.64 -12.22 0.93
N THR A 136 1.86 -13.18 1.43
CA THR A 136 1.48 -14.38 0.69
C THR A 136 0.21 -14.19 -0.14
N SER A 137 -0.68 -13.31 0.28
CA SER A 137 -1.82 -12.85 -0.52
C SER A 137 -1.36 -11.75 -1.51
N GLN A 138 -0.55 -12.11 -2.50
CA GLN A 138 -0.80 -11.52 -3.80
C GLN A 138 -2.31 -11.72 -4.00
N LYS A 139 -3.10 -10.65 -4.17
CA LYS A 139 -4.47 -10.79 -4.69
C LYS A 139 -4.31 -11.58 -5.98
N SER A 140 -4.46 -12.89 -5.90
CA SER A 140 -4.63 -13.69 -7.10
C SER A 140 -5.94 -13.18 -7.66
N PHE A 141 -5.87 -12.58 -8.85
CA PHE A 141 -7.09 -12.31 -9.61
C PHE A 141 -7.95 -13.58 -9.52
N PRO A 142 -9.26 -13.48 -9.28
CA PRO A 142 -10.11 -14.66 -9.05
C PRO A 142 -10.32 -15.42 -10.35
N TRP A 143 -9.26 -16.07 -10.82
CA TRP A 143 -9.23 -16.84 -12.08
C TRP A 143 -10.29 -17.92 -12.12
N GLU A 144 -10.66 -18.45 -10.95
CA GLU A 144 -11.72 -19.46 -10.80
C GLU A 144 -13.09 -18.92 -11.21
N ASP A 145 -13.39 -17.67 -10.95
CA ASP A 145 -14.64 -17.01 -11.33
C ASP A 145 -14.77 -16.90 -12.85
N TYR A 146 -13.65 -16.85 -13.56
CA TYR A 146 -13.57 -16.84 -15.02
C TYR A 146 -13.32 -18.23 -15.61
N HIS A 147 -13.41 -19.28 -14.80
CA HIS A 147 -13.14 -20.66 -15.21
C HIS A 147 -11.77 -20.86 -15.86
N ILE A 148 -10.76 -20.07 -15.44
CA ILE A 148 -9.38 -20.20 -15.91
C ILE A 148 -8.68 -21.30 -15.10
N GLY A 149 -8.31 -22.36 -15.81
CA GLY A 149 -7.61 -23.49 -15.20
C GLY A 149 -6.10 -23.28 -15.04
N PRO A 150 -5.41 -24.14 -14.26
CA PRO A 150 -3.97 -24.01 -14.01
C PRO A 150 -3.12 -23.96 -15.30
N ARG A 151 -3.47 -24.72 -16.30
CA ARG A 151 -2.76 -24.74 -17.60
C ARG A 151 -2.95 -23.47 -18.41
N GLU A 152 -4.14 -22.87 -18.31
CA GLU A 152 -4.43 -21.58 -18.93
C GLU A 152 -3.66 -20.45 -18.24
N LEU A 153 -3.50 -20.52 -16.93
CA LEU A 153 -2.67 -19.55 -16.16
C LEU A 153 -1.21 -19.60 -16.58
N GLU A 154 -0.62 -20.80 -16.79
CA GLU A 154 0.74 -20.93 -17.29
C GLU A 154 0.91 -20.24 -18.67
N VAL A 155 -0.10 -20.38 -19.54
CA VAL A 155 -0.08 -19.71 -20.85
C VAL A 155 -0.21 -18.20 -20.69
N ILE A 156 -1.11 -17.71 -19.83
CA ILE A 156 -1.30 -16.27 -19.54
C ILE A 156 0.01 -15.64 -19.06
N ASP A 157 0.67 -16.28 -18.09
CA ASP A 157 1.94 -15.80 -17.52
C ASP A 157 3.03 -15.65 -18.59
N LEU A 158 3.19 -16.67 -19.44
CA LEU A 158 4.17 -16.63 -20.52
C LEU A 158 3.83 -15.61 -21.61
N VAL A 159 2.55 -15.34 -21.85
CA VAL A 159 2.11 -14.26 -22.74
C VAL A 159 2.46 -12.89 -22.15
N ALA A 160 2.26 -12.70 -20.85
CA ALA A 160 2.62 -11.46 -20.15
C ALA A 160 4.14 -11.20 -20.13
N GLN A 161 4.94 -12.27 -20.14
CA GLN A 161 6.40 -12.21 -20.34
C GLN A 161 6.83 -11.88 -21.78
N GLY A 162 5.88 -11.75 -22.71
CA GLY A 162 6.16 -11.38 -24.11
C GLY A 162 6.52 -12.54 -25.04
N LEU A 163 6.43 -13.81 -24.61
CA LEU A 163 6.81 -14.97 -25.41
C LEU A 163 5.86 -15.21 -26.60
N SER A 164 6.40 -15.60 -27.75
CA SER A 164 5.64 -16.08 -28.92
C SER A 164 4.99 -17.44 -28.66
N ASN A 165 4.00 -17.82 -29.49
CA ASN A 165 3.35 -19.14 -29.37
C ASN A 165 4.35 -20.29 -29.50
N LYS A 166 5.38 -20.14 -30.36
CA LYS A 166 6.44 -21.11 -30.54
C LYS A 166 7.29 -21.29 -29.27
N GLU A 167 7.65 -20.20 -28.63
CA GLU A 167 8.42 -20.21 -27.35
C GLU A 167 7.60 -20.80 -26.21
N ILE A 168 6.32 -20.43 -26.12
CA ILE A 168 5.38 -21.01 -25.14
C ILE A 168 5.23 -22.51 -25.37
N ALA A 169 5.02 -22.92 -26.60
CA ALA A 169 4.93 -24.33 -26.97
C ALA A 169 6.17 -25.11 -26.52
N GLY A 170 7.36 -24.55 -26.77
CA GLY A 170 8.62 -25.14 -26.33
C GLY A 170 8.75 -25.26 -24.83
N LYS A 171 8.37 -24.22 -24.06
CA LYS A 171 8.44 -24.22 -22.59
C LYS A 171 7.44 -25.17 -21.94
N LEU A 172 6.24 -25.28 -22.50
CA LEU A 172 5.17 -26.10 -21.93
C LEU A 172 5.10 -27.52 -22.50
N TYR A 173 5.99 -27.86 -23.41
CA TYR A 173 6.00 -29.14 -24.15
C TYR A 173 4.69 -29.40 -24.92
N LEU A 174 4.17 -28.35 -25.58
CA LEU A 174 2.93 -28.38 -26.36
C LEU A 174 3.22 -28.13 -27.83
N SER A 175 2.21 -28.35 -28.72
CA SER A 175 2.24 -27.85 -30.08
C SER A 175 1.83 -26.36 -30.13
N GLU A 176 2.32 -25.61 -31.13
CA GLU A 176 1.88 -24.24 -31.36
C GLU A 176 0.36 -24.12 -31.59
N GLY A 177 -0.24 -25.14 -32.23
CA GLY A 177 -1.69 -25.25 -32.38
C GLY A 177 -2.43 -25.34 -31.06
N THR A 178 -1.90 -26.13 -30.10
CA THR A 178 -2.47 -26.25 -28.77
C THR A 178 -2.37 -24.93 -28.03
N VAL A 179 -1.25 -24.22 -28.07
CA VAL A 179 -1.10 -22.88 -27.46
C VAL A 179 -2.09 -21.89 -28.05
N ARG A 180 -2.31 -21.93 -29.39
CA ARG A 180 -3.31 -21.07 -30.04
C ARG A 180 -4.72 -21.36 -29.57
N ASN A 181 -5.07 -22.62 -29.34
CA ASN A 181 -6.38 -23.02 -28.84
C ASN A 181 -6.56 -22.51 -27.38
N TYR A 182 -5.56 -22.66 -26.50
CA TYR A 182 -5.58 -22.09 -25.16
C TYR A 182 -5.79 -20.58 -25.21
N LEU A 183 -5.04 -19.85 -26.02
CA LEU A 183 -5.19 -18.40 -26.15
C LEU A 183 -6.59 -18.00 -26.59
N SER A 184 -7.17 -18.69 -27.58
CA SER A 184 -8.53 -18.38 -28.02
C SER A 184 -9.55 -18.58 -26.90
N ALA A 185 -9.47 -19.70 -26.16
CA ALA A 185 -10.35 -19.99 -25.05
C ALA A 185 -10.19 -18.97 -23.89
N ILE A 186 -8.94 -18.59 -23.57
CA ILE A 186 -8.64 -17.59 -22.55
C ILE A 186 -9.24 -16.22 -22.92
N LEU A 187 -9.02 -15.78 -24.16
CA LEU A 187 -9.53 -14.49 -24.64
C LEU A 187 -11.08 -14.45 -24.60
N GLU A 188 -11.74 -15.55 -24.94
CA GLU A 188 -13.19 -15.67 -24.86
C GLU A 188 -13.68 -15.61 -23.40
N LYS A 189 -13.07 -16.38 -22.49
CA LYS A 189 -13.43 -16.40 -21.06
C LYS A 189 -13.26 -15.06 -20.37
N LEU A 190 -12.24 -14.29 -20.76
CA LEU A 190 -11.92 -12.99 -20.16
C LEU A 190 -12.53 -11.81 -20.95
N GLU A 191 -13.29 -12.08 -22.02
CA GLU A 191 -13.89 -11.07 -22.91
C GLU A 191 -12.86 -10.08 -23.48
N LEU A 192 -11.64 -10.57 -23.82
CA LEU A 192 -10.56 -9.78 -24.35
C LEU A 192 -10.41 -9.98 -25.87
N ARG A 193 -9.96 -8.94 -26.59
CA ARG A 193 -9.89 -8.94 -28.05
C ARG A 193 -8.64 -9.60 -28.61
N ASP A 194 -7.51 -9.48 -27.91
CA ASP A 194 -6.21 -9.91 -28.39
C ASP A 194 -5.22 -10.20 -27.26
N ARG A 195 -4.08 -10.79 -27.62
CA ARG A 195 -3.02 -11.14 -26.66
C ARG A 195 -2.37 -9.94 -25.98
N THR A 196 -2.39 -8.75 -26.59
CA THR A 196 -1.85 -7.54 -25.99
C THR A 196 -2.74 -7.10 -24.84
N GLN A 197 -4.06 -7.14 -25.06
CA GLN A 197 -5.01 -6.88 -23.99
C GLN A 197 -4.88 -7.91 -22.85
N LEU A 198 -4.64 -9.18 -23.18
CA LEU A 198 -4.41 -10.23 -22.18
C LEU A 198 -3.16 -9.95 -21.34
N ALA A 199 -2.05 -9.58 -21.95
CA ALA A 199 -0.83 -9.22 -21.24
C ALA A 199 -1.05 -8.02 -20.32
N VAL A 200 -1.68 -6.96 -20.82
CA VAL A 200 -2.00 -5.75 -20.01
C VAL A 200 -2.97 -6.08 -18.87
N PHE A 201 -4.00 -6.90 -19.14
CA PHE A 201 -4.96 -7.34 -18.14
C PHE A 201 -4.28 -8.11 -17.00
N TYR A 202 -3.42 -9.07 -17.33
CA TYR A 202 -2.66 -9.86 -16.36
C TYR A 202 -1.76 -8.97 -15.50
N LEU A 203 -0.98 -8.09 -16.12
CA LEU A 203 -0.07 -7.19 -15.40
C LEU A 203 -0.80 -6.23 -14.45
N ARG A 204 -1.98 -5.73 -14.83
CA ARG A 204 -2.81 -4.87 -13.98
C ARG A 204 -3.41 -5.61 -12.78
N ASN A 205 -3.82 -6.86 -12.96
CA ASN A 205 -4.52 -7.63 -11.92
C ASN A 205 -3.57 -8.38 -10.98
N LEU A 206 -2.33 -8.64 -11.35
CA LEU A 206 -1.30 -9.18 -10.46
C LEU A 206 -0.60 -8.11 -9.62
N GLY A 207 -0.98 -6.83 -9.78
CA GLY A 207 -0.58 -5.75 -8.86
C GLY A 207 0.92 -5.51 -8.79
N GLY A 208 1.59 -5.34 -9.93
CA GLY A 208 3.04 -5.20 -9.91
C GLY A 208 3.71 -4.21 -10.86
N LEU A 209 2.99 -3.51 -11.72
CA LEU A 209 3.61 -2.47 -12.54
C LEU A 209 2.69 -1.25 -12.64
N SER A 210 2.88 -0.29 -11.74
CA SER A 210 2.65 1.11 -12.08
C SER A 210 3.79 1.51 -13.03
N LEU A 211 3.45 1.67 -14.31
CA LEU A 211 4.29 2.40 -15.25
C LEU A 211 4.28 3.88 -14.89
#